data_03fb52c6bbb7f9f7edfacec1a446a1c3
#
_entry.id   03fb52c6bbb7f9f7edfacec1a446a1c3
#
_cell.length_a   1.000
_cell.length_b   1.000
_cell.length_c   1.000
_cell.angle_alpha   90.00
_cell.angle_beta   90.00
_cell.angle_gamma   90.00
#
_symmetry.space_group_name_H-M   'P 1'
#
loop_
_entity.id
_entity.type
_entity.pdbx_description
1 polymer ?
#
loop_
_entity_poly.entity_id
_entity_poly.type
_entity_poly.pdbx_seq_one_letter_code
_entity_poly.pdbx_strand_id
1 'polypeptide(L)'
;MNEAIALERGYRRLVAWYPRSFRQDNEEEILTVLMATAREGQQRPRIGESWDLLRGALRMRMNLSRTPRTILAAVRLMYAGAIAELAVLVIFALTASSIRADVIARNPHVTAATLSYISAHIFLDWISIPVAIVFWVWMAWANGKGYDWARLVSVACFALNTMSLIVSLSQDAAAYAPALVIASAVTWGIGLAAVTLLFCKPSWRYYEQQVAQR
;
A
#
# COMPACT_ATOMS: atom_id res chain seq x y z
N MET A 1 -40.84 34.89 -1.55
CA MET A 1 -40.79 33.43 -1.70
C MET A 1 -39.82 32.99 -2.78
N ASN A 2 -39.79 33.56 -3.98
CA ASN A 2 -38.87 33.18 -5.06
C ASN A 2 -37.37 33.49 -4.78
N GLU A 3 -37.07 34.54 -4.03
CA GLU A 3 -35.70 34.98 -3.73
C GLU A 3 -34.98 34.01 -2.78
N ALA A 4 -35.66 33.58 -1.71
CA ALA A 4 -35.11 32.60 -0.78
C ALA A 4 -34.78 31.25 -1.47
N ILE A 5 -35.63 30.79 -2.37
CA ILE A 5 -35.44 29.56 -3.16
C ILE A 5 -34.24 29.71 -4.13
N ALA A 6 -34.01 30.89 -4.69
CA ALA A 6 -32.88 31.13 -5.56
C ALA A 6 -31.55 31.13 -4.80
N LEU A 7 -31.53 31.74 -3.61
CA LEU A 7 -30.37 31.77 -2.71
C LEU A 7 -30.01 30.37 -2.21
N GLU A 8 -31.01 29.60 -1.76
CA GLU A 8 -30.81 28.23 -1.29
C GLU A 8 -30.22 27.35 -2.38
N ARG A 9 -30.73 27.42 -3.62
CA ARG A 9 -30.14 26.68 -4.77
C ARG A 9 -28.70 27.10 -5.03
N GLY A 10 -28.35 28.36 -4.82
CA GLY A 10 -26.97 28.85 -4.92
C GLY A 10 -26.04 28.18 -3.89
N TYR A 11 -26.48 28.16 -2.63
CA TYR A 11 -25.72 27.52 -1.56
C TYR A 11 -25.62 25.98 -1.73
N ARG A 12 -26.69 25.30 -2.13
CA ARG A 12 -26.67 23.85 -2.42
C ARG A 12 -25.63 23.49 -3.50
N ARG A 13 -25.47 24.34 -4.54
CA ARG A 13 -24.43 24.15 -5.55
C ARG A 13 -23.02 24.27 -4.97
N LEU A 14 -22.79 25.17 -4.03
CA LEU A 14 -21.51 25.35 -3.37
C LEU A 14 -21.23 24.21 -2.39
N VAL A 15 -22.22 23.79 -1.60
CA VAL A 15 -22.13 22.64 -0.69
C VAL A 15 -21.91 21.34 -1.47
N ALA A 16 -22.38 21.21 -2.71
CA ALA A 16 -22.12 20.06 -3.58
C ALA A 16 -20.63 19.79 -3.86
N TRP A 17 -19.75 20.79 -3.63
CA TRP A 17 -18.30 20.63 -3.74
C TRP A 17 -17.67 19.92 -2.53
N TYR A 18 -18.38 19.78 -1.42
CA TYR A 18 -17.91 19.00 -0.27
C TYR A 18 -17.95 17.49 -0.53
N PRO A 19 -17.11 16.67 0.16
CA PRO A 19 -17.15 15.21 0.07
C PRO A 19 -18.53 14.65 0.40
N ARG A 20 -18.92 13.56 -0.26
CA ARG A 20 -20.26 12.95 -0.09
C ARG A 20 -20.55 12.55 1.35
N SER A 21 -19.60 11.96 2.06
CA SER A 21 -19.73 11.57 3.46
C SER A 21 -20.07 12.77 4.36
N PHE A 22 -19.38 13.88 4.16
CA PHE A 22 -19.64 15.11 4.93
C PHE A 22 -21.01 15.71 4.63
N ARG A 23 -21.45 15.70 3.37
CA ARG A 23 -22.77 16.22 2.98
C ARG A 23 -23.92 15.41 3.54
N GLN A 24 -23.80 14.07 3.56
CA GLN A 24 -24.86 13.19 4.09
C GLN A 24 -25.26 13.55 5.52
N ASP A 25 -24.29 13.94 6.32
CA ASP A 25 -24.52 14.21 7.75
C ASP A 25 -24.78 15.70 8.06
N ASN A 26 -24.31 16.63 7.21
CA ASN A 26 -24.24 18.06 7.58
C ASN A 26 -24.89 19.01 6.55
N GLU A 27 -25.42 18.53 5.40
CA GLU A 27 -25.90 19.42 4.32
C GLU A 27 -27.01 20.34 4.78
N GLU A 28 -28.03 19.81 5.46
CA GLU A 28 -29.21 20.58 5.90
C GLU A 28 -28.83 21.55 7.02
N GLU A 29 -27.94 21.17 7.94
CA GLU A 29 -27.45 22.04 9.01
C GLU A 29 -26.70 23.24 8.44
N ILE A 30 -25.77 23.00 7.50
CA ILE A 30 -24.99 24.03 6.83
C ILE A 30 -25.92 24.99 6.07
N LEU A 31 -26.91 24.47 5.33
CA LEU A 31 -27.85 25.27 4.61
C LEU A 31 -28.69 26.15 5.54
N THR A 32 -29.15 25.58 6.66
CA THR A 32 -29.90 26.32 7.67
C THR A 32 -29.10 27.48 8.24
N VAL A 33 -27.83 27.24 8.59
CA VAL A 33 -26.94 28.31 9.10
C VAL A 33 -26.67 29.38 8.05
N LEU A 34 -26.40 28.99 6.80
CA LEU A 34 -26.14 29.92 5.70
C LEU A 34 -27.38 30.79 5.38
N MET A 35 -28.55 30.18 5.39
CA MET A 35 -29.82 30.91 5.18
C MET A 35 -30.16 31.84 6.33
N ALA A 36 -29.86 31.45 7.59
CA ALA A 36 -30.07 32.28 8.77
C ALA A 36 -29.13 33.51 8.82
N THR A 37 -27.93 33.40 8.25
CA THR A 37 -26.95 34.50 8.19
C THR A 37 -27.07 35.36 6.95
N ALA A 38 -27.92 34.97 6.00
CA ALA A 38 -28.19 35.77 4.78
C ALA A 38 -28.85 37.09 5.09
N ARG A 39 -28.48 38.15 4.35
CA ARG A 39 -29.13 39.48 4.51
C ARG A 39 -30.49 39.50 3.83
N GLU A 40 -31.39 40.34 4.36
CA GLU A 40 -32.68 40.59 3.73
C GLU A 40 -32.50 41.03 2.26
N GLY A 41 -33.23 40.38 1.35
CA GLY A 41 -33.16 40.66 -0.10
C GLY A 41 -32.00 40.02 -0.85
N GLN A 42 -31.20 39.18 -0.19
CA GLN A 42 -30.07 38.48 -0.84
C GLN A 42 -30.61 37.35 -1.73
N GLN A 43 -30.38 37.44 -3.05
CA GLN A 43 -30.80 36.43 -4.04
C GLN A 43 -29.69 35.44 -4.45
N ARG A 44 -28.42 35.76 -4.17
CA ARG A 44 -27.26 34.95 -4.54
C ARG A 44 -26.25 34.95 -3.41
N PRO A 45 -25.46 33.82 -3.25
CA PRO A 45 -24.32 33.79 -2.35
C PRO A 45 -23.34 34.92 -2.68
N ARG A 46 -22.78 35.57 -1.65
CA ARG A 46 -21.75 36.58 -1.84
C ARG A 46 -20.47 35.96 -2.33
N ILE A 47 -19.67 36.72 -3.07
CA ILE A 47 -18.38 36.23 -3.59
C ILE A 47 -17.48 35.75 -2.45
N GLY A 48 -17.41 36.48 -1.32
CA GLY A 48 -16.64 36.06 -0.13
C GLY A 48 -17.14 34.74 0.47
N GLU A 49 -18.47 34.62 0.69
CA GLU A 49 -19.09 33.38 1.20
C GLU A 49 -18.84 32.19 0.26
N SER A 50 -19.00 32.42 -1.05
CA SER A 50 -18.74 31.40 -2.07
C SER A 50 -17.29 30.96 -2.05
N TRP A 51 -16.34 31.88 -1.89
CA TRP A 51 -14.91 31.60 -1.82
C TRP A 51 -14.56 30.83 -0.55
N ASP A 52 -15.11 31.20 0.60
CA ASP A 52 -14.88 30.51 1.87
C ASP A 52 -15.44 29.10 1.85
N LEU A 53 -16.62 28.87 1.29
CA LEU A 53 -17.20 27.55 1.10
C LEU A 53 -16.36 26.68 0.15
N LEU A 54 -15.94 27.22 -0.99
CA LEU A 54 -15.10 26.51 -1.95
C LEU A 54 -13.72 26.17 -1.36
N ARG A 55 -13.11 27.13 -0.64
CA ARG A 55 -11.84 26.91 0.05
C ARG A 55 -11.97 25.86 1.14
N GLY A 56 -13.07 25.87 1.90
CA GLY A 56 -13.38 24.87 2.91
C GLY A 56 -13.55 23.48 2.30
N ALA A 57 -14.32 23.37 1.21
CA ALA A 57 -14.53 22.13 0.47
C ALA A 57 -13.22 21.58 -0.10
N LEU A 58 -12.39 22.44 -0.71
CA LEU A 58 -11.08 22.05 -1.24
C LEU A 58 -10.12 21.59 -0.14
N ARG A 59 -10.08 22.34 0.98
CA ARG A 59 -9.26 21.97 2.14
C ARG A 59 -9.69 20.63 2.74
N MET A 60 -10.99 20.37 2.81
CA MET A 60 -11.52 19.12 3.32
C MET A 60 -11.20 17.96 2.37
N ARG A 61 -11.37 18.15 1.05
CA ARG A 61 -10.94 17.14 0.05
C ARG A 61 -9.44 16.86 0.11
N MET A 62 -8.60 17.88 0.27
CA MET A 62 -7.14 17.70 0.43
C MET A 62 -6.78 17.02 1.74
N ASN A 63 -7.50 17.26 2.83
CA ASN A 63 -7.26 16.61 4.13
C ASN A 63 -7.75 15.15 4.15
N LEU A 64 -8.87 14.85 3.49
CA LEU A 64 -9.40 13.51 3.33
C LEU A 64 -8.54 12.65 2.37
N SER A 65 -7.86 13.29 1.42
CA SER A 65 -6.94 12.59 0.50
C SER A 65 -5.50 12.47 1.03
N ARG A 66 -5.18 13.00 2.21
CA ARG A 66 -3.84 12.85 2.81
C ARG A 66 -3.69 11.47 3.41
N THR A 67 -3.16 10.57 2.61
CA THR A 67 -2.64 9.29 3.09
C THR A 67 -1.67 9.53 4.26
N PRO A 68 -1.86 8.90 5.41
CA PRO A 68 -0.95 9.05 6.56
C PRO A 68 0.49 8.75 6.16
N ARG A 69 1.44 9.46 6.79
CA ARG A 69 2.88 9.24 6.51
C ARG A 69 3.30 7.80 6.73
N THR A 70 2.66 7.09 7.64
CA THR A 70 2.90 5.66 7.92
C THR A 70 2.52 4.77 6.74
N ILE A 71 1.37 5.00 6.11
CA ILE A 71 0.95 4.29 4.89
C ILE A 71 1.90 4.64 3.73
N LEU A 72 2.23 5.91 3.55
CA LEU A 72 3.16 6.33 2.49
C LEU A 72 4.55 5.71 2.68
N ALA A 73 5.04 5.63 3.92
CA ALA A 73 6.29 4.96 4.26
C ALA A 73 6.21 3.45 3.98
N ALA A 74 5.12 2.77 4.38
CA ALA A 74 4.90 1.36 4.10
C ALA A 74 4.89 1.08 2.59
N VAL A 75 4.18 1.89 1.81
CA VAL A 75 4.13 1.77 0.34
C VAL A 75 5.52 1.97 -0.29
N ARG A 76 6.29 2.97 0.18
CA ARG A 76 7.67 3.17 -0.30
C ARG A 76 8.58 2.00 0.04
N LEU A 77 8.45 1.43 1.25
CA LEU A 77 9.18 0.22 1.63
C LEU A 77 8.79 -0.98 0.76
N MET A 78 7.50 -1.12 0.40
CA MET A 78 7.07 -2.18 -0.50
C MET A 78 7.68 -2.02 -1.92
N TYR A 79 7.78 -0.80 -2.45
CA TYR A 79 8.51 -0.57 -3.70
C TYR A 79 10.01 -0.83 -3.56
N ALA A 80 10.61 -0.48 -2.42
CA ALA A 80 12.00 -0.82 -2.13
C ALA A 80 12.20 -2.34 -2.06
N GLY A 81 11.23 -3.08 -1.49
CA GLY A 81 11.18 -4.54 -1.51
C GLY A 81 11.16 -5.12 -2.92
N ALA A 82 10.33 -4.56 -3.82
CA ALA A 82 10.31 -4.96 -5.22
C ALA A 82 11.66 -4.73 -5.93
N ILE A 83 12.34 -3.61 -5.63
CA ILE A 83 13.68 -3.33 -6.17
C ILE A 83 14.71 -4.31 -5.59
N ALA A 84 14.62 -4.64 -4.30
CA ALA A 84 15.50 -5.63 -3.68
C ALA A 84 15.31 -7.02 -4.29
N GLU A 85 14.06 -7.46 -4.53
CA GLU A 85 13.76 -8.71 -5.24
C GLU A 85 14.29 -8.71 -6.68
N LEU A 86 14.23 -7.57 -7.36
CA LEU A 86 14.84 -7.44 -8.69
C LEU A 86 16.36 -7.64 -8.62
N ALA A 87 17.02 -7.11 -7.60
CA ALA A 87 18.45 -7.34 -7.38
C ALA A 87 18.74 -8.83 -7.08
N VAL A 88 17.88 -9.50 -6.27
CA VAL A 88 17.95 -10.95 -6.05
C VAL A 88 17.84 -11.72 -7.37
N LEU A 89 16.87 -11.35 -8.23
CA LEU A 89 16.69 -11.97 -9.54
C LEU A 89 17.96 -11.83 -10.42
N VAL A 90 18.58 -10.66 -10.43
CA VAL A 90 19.80 -10.42 -11.20
C VAL A 90 20.96 -11.26 -10.65
N ILE A 91 21.17 -11.29 -9.32
CA ILE A 91 22.21 -12.12 -8.68
C ILE A 91 21.95 -13.58 -8.99
N PHE A 92 20.72 -14.04 -8.85
CA PHE A 92 20.31 -15.42 -9.15
C PHE A 92 20.58 -15.76 -10.62
N ALA A 93 20.20 -14.90 -11.57
CA ALA A 93 20.45 -15.12 -12.99
C ALA A 93 21.95 -15.26 -13.32
N LEU A 94 22.80 -14.49 -12.64
CA LEU A 94 24.27 -14.55 -12.81
C LEU A 94 24.90 -15.80 -12.17
N THR A 95 24.27 -16.36 -11.13
CA THR A 95 24.85 -17.47 -10.35
C THR A 95 24.17 -18.81 -10.60
N ALA A 96 22.98 -18.84 -11.17
CA ALA A 96 22.18 -20.07 -11.34
C ALA A 96 22.91 -21.21 -12.08
N SER A 97 23.73 -20.88 -13.08
CA SER A 97 24.51 -21.86 -13.84
C SER A 97 25.66 -22.49 -13.04
N SER A 98 26.21 -21.77 -12.06
CA SER A 98 27.33 -22.26 -11.25
C SER A 98 26.88 -23.02 -10.00
N ILE A 99 25.65 -22.76 -9.50
CA ILE A 99 25.16 -23.35 -8.23
C ILE A 99 25.36 -24.87 -8.17
N ARG A 100 25.00 -25.60 -9.24
CA ARG A 100 25.14 -27.05 -9.30
C ARG A 100 26.60 -27.48 -9.27
N ALA A 101 27.45 -26.78 -10.03
CA ALA A 101 28.90 -27.07 -10.08
C ALA A 101 29.56 -26.80 -8.71
N ASP A 102 29.17 -25.70 -8.07
CA ASP A 102 29.69 -25.32 -6.76
C ASP A 102 29.30 -26.31 -5.66
N VAL A 103 28.06 -26.84 -5.71
CA VAL A 103 27.60 -27.86 -4.77
C VAL A 103 28.39 -29.16 -4.96
N ILE A 104 28.62 -29.63 -6.19
CA ILE A 104 29.41 -30.81 -6.49
C ILE A 104 30.87 -30.62 -6.04
N ALA A 105 31.44 -29.45 -6.29
CA ALA A 105 32.82 -29.13 -5.91
C ALA A 105 33.03 -29.14 -4.38
N ARG A 106 32.03 -28.65 -3.61
CA ARG A 106 32.08 -28.62 -2.14
C ARG A 106 31.76 -29.96 -1.49
N ASN A 107 30.95 -30.77 -2.15
CA ASN A 107 30.52 -32.08 -1.65
C ASN A 107 30.59 -33.14 -2.75
N PRO A 108 31.77 -33.78 -2.97
CA PRO A 108 31.97 -34.78 -4.03
C PRO A 108 31.06 -36.01 -3.90
N HIS A 109 30.50 -36.27 -2.73
CA HIS A 109 29.63 -37.42 -2.45
C HIS A 109 28.13 -37.06 -2.52
N VAL A 110 27.78 -35.90 -3.12
CA VAL A 110 26.39 -35.50 -3.28
C VAL A 110 25.60 -36.52 -4.09
N THR A 111 24.41 -36.91 -3.61
CA THR A 111 23.57 -37.91 -4.26
C THR A 111 22.85 -37.34 -5.48
N ALA A 112 22.47 -38.22 -6.43
CA ALA A 112 21.65 -37.84 -7.58
C ALA A 112 20.29 -37.24 -7.15
N ALA A 113 19.72 -37.72 -6.04
CA ALA A 113 18.49 -37.17 -5.47
C ALA A 113 18.67 -35.71 -5.01
N THR A 114 19.78 -35.39 -4.35
CA THR A 114 20.10 -34.02 -3.93
C THR A 114 20.30 -33.10 -5.14
N LEU A 115 20.98 -33.59 -6.21
CA LEU A 115 21.17 -32.80 -7.42
C LEU A 115 19.85 -32.54 -8.17
N SER A 116 18.94 -33.51 -8.20
CA SER A 116 17.60 -33.31 -8.81
C SER A 116 16.75 -32.32 -7.99
N TYR A 117 16.82 -32.38 -6.65
CA TYR A 117 16.18 -31.42 -5.76
C TYR A 117 16.69 -29.99 -6.01
N ILE A 118 18.01 -29.79 -6.08
CA ILE A 118 18.61 -28.48 -6.38
C ILE A 118 18.15 -27.97 -7.74
N SER A 119 18.12 -28.83 -8.76
CA SER A 119 17.67 -28.45 -10.11
C SER A 119 16.19 -28.03 -10.13
N ALA A 120 15.34 -28.73 -9.37
CA ALA A 120 13.92 -28.36 -9.21
C ALA A 120 13.76 -27.01 -8.49
N HIS A 121 14.56 -26.74 -7.44
CA HIS A 121 14.54 -25.45 -6.75
C HIS A 121 14.99 -24.31 -7.66
N ILE A 122 16.06 -24.46 -8.42
CA ILE A 122 16.51 -23.47 -9.40
C ILE A 122 15.38 -23.16 -10.40
N PHE A 123 14.66 -24.17 -10.86
CA PHE A 123 13.52 -23.97 -11.76
C PHE A 123 12.37 -23.21 -11.08
N LEU A 124 12.05 -23.55 -9.84
CA LEU A 124 11.02 -22.86 -9.07
C LEU A 124 11.39 -21.39 -8.79
N ASP A 125 12.66 -21.10 -8.52
CA ASP A 125 13.13 -19.74 -8.25
C ASP A 125 13.01 -18.84 -9.49
N TRP A 126 13.20 -19.38 -10.70
CA TRP A 126 12.93 -18.65 -11.94
C TRP A 126 11.49 -18.17 -12.09
N ILE A 127 10.54 -18.81 -11.42
CA ILE A 127 9.12 -18.45 -11.44
C ILE A 127 8.77 -17.62 -10.20
N SER A 128 9.21 -18.05 -9.02
CA SER A 128 8.80 -17.46 -7.74
C SER A 128 9.32 -16.03 -7.55
N ILE A 129 10.56 -15.75 -7.96
CA ILE A 129 11.15 -14.41 -7.79
C ILE A 129 10.42 -13.34 -8.63
N PRO A 130 10.15 -13.53 -9.94
CA PRO A 130 9.33 -12.60 -10.71
C PRO A 130 7.90 -12.43 -10.17
N VAL A 131 7.29 -13.52 -9.70
CA VAL A 131 5.96 -13.46 -9.06
C VAL A 131 6.01 -12.62 -7.79
N ALA A 132 7.05 -12.77 -6.97
CA ALA A 132 7.23 -11.96 -5.77
C ALA A 132 7.39 -10.47 -6.10
N ILE A 133 8.13 -10.11 -7.14
CA ILE A 133 8.27 -8.71 -7.60
C ILE A 133 6.90 -8.12 -7.96
N VAL A 134 6.12 -8.84 -8.80
CA VAL A 134 4.78 -8.39 -9.19
C VAL A 134 3.89 -8.24 -7.95
N PHE A 135 4.00 -9.17 -7.02
CA PHE A 135 3.22 -9.16 -5.80
C PHE A 135 3.57 -7.96 -4.90
N TRP A 136 4.84 -7.62 -4.74
CA TRP A 136 5.29 -6.44 -4.01
C TRP A 136 4.69 -5.15 -4.58
N VAL A 137 4.74 -4.99 -5.90
CA VAL A 137 4.19 -3.82 -6.61
C VAL A 137 2.67 -3.75 -6.45
N TRP A 138 1.98 -4.90 -6.61
CA TRP A 138 0.53 -4.97 -6.47
C TRP A 138 0.08 -4.64 -5.04
N MET A 139 0.77 -5.17 -4.03
CA MET A 139 0.46 -4.87 -2.63
C MET A 139 0.77 -3.41 -2.26
N ALA A 140 1.85 -2.82 -2.81
CA ALA A 140 2.13 -1.40 -2.67
C ALA A 140 0.98 -0.54 -3.20
N TRP A 141 0.48 -0.87 -4.40
CA TRP A 141 -0.66 -0.20 -5.00
C TRP A 141 -1.95 -0.38 -4.18
N ALA A 142 -2.26 -1.60 -3.76
CA ALA A 142 -3.48 -1.91 -3.02
C ALA A 142 -3.52 -1.23 -1.64
N ASN A 143 -2.43 -1.26 -0.88
CA ASN A 143 -2.32 -0.57 0.41
C ASN A 143 -2.35 0.95 0.23
N GLY A 144 -1.73 1.49 -0.83
CA GLY A 144 -1.80 2.91 -1.18
C GLY A 144 -3.22 3.39 -1.49
N LYS A 145 -4.07 2.53 -2.05
CA LYS A 145 -5.51 2.78 -2.29
C LYS A 145 -6.38 2.62 -1.03
N GLY A 146 -5.81 2.14 0.07
CA GLY A 146 -6.52 1.93 1.32
C GLY A 146 -7.51 0.76 1.28
N TYR A 147 -7.21 -0.30 0.53
CA TYR A 147 -7.99 -1.54 0.59
C TYR A 147 -7.70 -2.29 1.89
N ASP A 148 -8.70 -2.49 2.73
CA ASP A 148 -8.53 -3.12 4.04
C ASP A 148 -8.02 -4.59 3.94
N TRP A 149 -8.51 -5.33 2.93
CA TRP A 149 -8.04 -6.69 2.66
C TRP A 149 -6.54 -6.75 2.34
N ALA A 150 -5.98 -5.69 1.71
CA ALA A 150 -4.57 -5.66 1.32
C ALA A 150 -3.63 -5.77 2.53
N ARG A 151 -4.02 -5.18 3.66
CA ARG A 151 -3.29 -5.27 4.92
C ARG A 151 -3.17 -6.72 5.41
N LEU A 152 -4.30 -7.46 5.40
CA LEU A 152 -4.33 -8.86 5.84
C LEU A 152 -3.53 -9.76 4.90
N VAL A 153 -3.66 -9.56 3.59
CA VAL A 153 -2.89 -10.29 2.59
C VAL A 153 -1.39 -10.00 2.73
N SER A 154 -0.98 -8.75 3.01
CA SER A 154 0.42 -8.41 3.27
C SER A 154 1.00 -9.21 4.45
N VAL A 155 0.22 -9.38 5.54
CA VAL A 155 0.65 -10.19 6.69
C VAL A 155 0.79 -11.66 6.32
N ALA A 156 -0.22 -12.22 5.62
CA ALA A 156 -0.18 -13.63 5.21
C ALA A 156 1.05 -13.92 4.33
N CYS A 157 1.34 -13.05 3.38
CA CYS A 157 2.50 -13.20 2.52
C CYS A 157 3.83 -13.02 3.27
N PHE A 158 3.88 -12.08 4.21
CA PHE A 158 5.05 -11.93 5.08
C PHE A 158 5.27 -13.18 5.94
N ALA A 159 4.22 -13.80 6.46
CA ALA A 159 4.30 -15.06 7.20
C ALA A 159 4.83 -16.21 6.33
N LEU A 160 4.33 -16.35 5.10
CA LEU A 160 4.83 -17.35 4.13
C LEU A 160 6.31 -17.11 3.79
N ASN A 161 6.71 -15.87 3.56
CA ASN A 161 8.10 -15.50 3.30
C ASN A 161 9.00 -15.85 4.51
N THR A 162 8.52 -15.60 5.74
CA THR A 162 9.24 -15.96 6.97
C THR A 162 9.44 -17.47 7.09
N MET A 163 8.40 -18.26 6.79
CA MET A 163 8.50 -19.72 6.78
C MET A 163 9.51 -20.21 5.75
N SER A 164 9.48 -19.64 4.54
CA SER A 164 10.46 -19.96 3.49
C SER A 164 11.89 -19.64 3.93
N LEU A 165 12.11 -18.49 4.57
CA LEU A 165 13.43 -18.11 5.10
C LEU A 165 13.91 -19.09 6.17
N ILE A 166 13.05 -19.49 7.12
CA ILE A 166 13.39 -20.46 8.17
C ILE A 166 13.78 -21.80 7.55
N VAL A 167 13.01 -22.30 6.58
CA VAL A 167 13.31 -23.55 5.87
C VAL A 167 14.64 -23.43 5.13
N SER A 168 14.92 -22.34 4.44
CA SER A 168 16.18 -22.11 3.74
C SER A 168 17.38 -22.07 4.69
N LEU A 169 17.23 -21.51 5.88
CA LEU A 169 18.29 -21.47 6.90
C LEU A 169 18.50 -22.84 7.56
N SER A 170 17.48 -23.69 7.63
CA SER A 170 17.57 -25.04 8.22
C SER A 170 18.19 -26.08 7.28
N GLN A 171 18.14 -25.84 5.97
CA GLN A 171 18.68 -26.76 4.94
C GLN A 171 20.06 -26.29 4.46
N ASP A 172 21.11 -26.45 5.29
CA ASP A 172 22.50 -26.11 4.96
C ASP A 172 22.68 -24.77 4.21
N ALA A 173 22.69 -23.67 4.95
CA ALA A 173 22.99 -22.33 4.41
C ALA A 173 24.32 -22.25 3.65
N ALA A 174 25.20 -23.27 3.82
CA ALA A 174 26.46 -23.42 3.09
C ALA A 174 26.27 -23.72 1.59
N ALA A 175 25.09 -24.18 1.16
CA ALA A 175 24.80 -24.45 -0.25
C ALA A 175 24.51 -23.18 -1.08
N TYR A 176 24.05 -22.10 -0.42
CA TYR A 176 23.71 -20.86 -1.11
C TYR A 176 24.87 -19.87 -1.09
N ALA A 177 24.99 -19.07 -2.18
CA ALA A 177 25.94 -17.97 -2.19
C ALA A 177 25.60 -16.99 -1.03
N PRO A 178 26.59 -16.56 -0.21
CA PRO A 178 26.35 -15.68 0.93
C PRO A 178 25.57 -14.40 0.55
N ALA A 179 25.78 -13.92 -0.68
CA ALA A 179 25.06 -12.76 -1.22
C ALA A 179 23.55 -12.97 -1.29
N LEU A 180 23.06 -14.16 -1.62
CA LEU A 180 21.63 -14.47 -1.68
C LEU A 180 21.01 -14.51 -0.28
N VAL A 181 21.73 -15.07 0.70
CA VAL A 181 21.27 -15.10 2.10
C VAL A 181 21.14 -13.68 2.66
N ILE A 182 22.13 -12.82 2.42
CA ILE A 182 22.11 -11.42 2.85
C ILE A 182 20.97 -10.68 2.15
N ALA A 183 20.80 -10.85 0.85
CA ALA A 183 19.73 -10.19 0.09
C ALA A 183 18.35 -10.60 0.60
N SER A 184 18.12 -11.91 0.87
CA SER A 184 16.87 -12.41 1.44
C SER A 184 16.60 -11.85 2.84
N ALA A 185 17.63 -11.74 3.69
CA ALA A 185 17.49 -11.13 5.01
C ALA A 185 17.12 -9.64 4.93
N VAL A 186 17.69 -8.89 3.99
CA VAL A 186 17.37 -7.49 3.73
C VAL A 186 15.91 -7.35 3.27
N THR A 187 15.48 -8.16 2.30
CA THR A 187 14.09 -8.14 1.80
C THR A 187 13.11 -8.51 2.92
N TRP A 188 13.45 -9.49 3.74
CA TRP A 188 12.64 -9.84 4.92
C TRP A 188 12.51 -8.68 5.91
N GLY A 189 13.63 -7.98 6.22
CA GLY A 189 13.63 -6.81 7.09
C GLY A 189 12.75 -5.66 6.54
N ILE A 190 12.80 -5.42 5.23
CA ILE A 190 11.91 -4.45 4.55
C ILE A 190 10.45 -4.85 4.73
N GLY A 191 10.12 -6.15 4.55
CA GLY A 191 8.79 -6.69 4.73
C GLY A 191 8.27 -6.51 6.15
N LEU A 192 9.10 -6.80 7.15
CA LEU A 192 8.78 -6.60 8.56
C LEU A 192 8.45 -5.12 8.85
N ALA A 193 9.30 -4.20 8.39
CA ALA A 193 9.10 -2.78 8.58
C ALA A 193 7.81 -2.29 7.87
N ALA A 194 7.54 -2.76 6.66
CA ALA A 194 6.32 -2.41 5.93
C ALA A 194 5.06 -2.89 6.67
N VAL A 195 5.03 -4.16 7.09
CA VAL A 195 3.91 -4.73 7.84
C VAL A 195 3.68 -4.00 9.16
N THR A 196 4.71 -3.74 9.94
CA THR A 196 4.57 -3.00 11.21
C THR A 196 3.97 -1.61 11.02
N LEU A 197 4.36 -0.89 9.96
CA LEU A 197 3.79 0.42 9.64
C LEU A 197 2.31 0.36 9.24
N LEU A 198 1.86 -0.71 8.60
CA LEU A 198 0.44 -0.90 8.25
C LEU A 198 -0.46 -1.05 9.47
N PHE A 199 0.07 -1.53 10.61
CA PHE A 199 -0.67 -1.74 11.85
C PHE A 199 -0.51 -0.61 12.87
N CYS A 200 0.23 0.46 12.55
CA CYS A 200 0.30 1.64 13.41
C CYS A 200 -1.08 2.33 13.54
N LYS A 201 -1.35 2.96 14.70
CA LYS A 201 -2.62 3.68 14.95
C LYS A 201 -3.06 4.63 13.83
N PRO A 202 -2.17 5.46 13.22
CA PRO A 202 -2.56 6.34 12.11
C PRO A 202 -3.02 5.58 10.86
N SER A 203 -2.40 4.42 10.59
CA SER A 203 -2.76 3.56 9.46
C SER A 203 -4.14 2.92 9.66
N TRP A 204 -4.43 2.46 10.87
CA TRP A 204 -5.72 1.88 11.22
C TRP A 204 -6.87 2.84 10.92
N ARG A 205 -6.79 4.09 11.42
CA ARG A 205 -7.81 5.13 11.19
C ARG A 205 -8.00 5.45 9.70
N TYR A 206 -6.95 5.36 8.91
CA TYR A 206 -7.04 5.59 7.48
C TYR A 206 -7.90 4.52 6.78
N TYR A 207 -7.70 3.24 7.11
CA TYR A 207 -8.50 2.15 6.53
C TYR A 207 -9.96 2.23 6.96
N GLU A 208 -10.25 2.52 8.23
CA GLU A 208 -11.62 2.72 8.72
C GLU A 208 -12.34 3.84 7.95
N GLN A 209 -11.67 4.97 7.73
CA GLN A 209 -12.22 6.09 6.96
C GLN A 209 -12.48 5.71 5.49
N GLN A 210 -11.61 4.92 4.88
CA GLN A 210 -11.79 4.47 3.49
C GLN A 210 -12.95 3.48 3.35
N VAL A 211 -13.15 2.60 4.33
CA VAL A 211 -14.30 1.68 4.36
C VAL A 211 -15.62 2.44 4.50
N ALA A 212 -15.67 3.45 5.38
CA ALA A 212 -16.85 4.27 5.58
C ALA A 212 -17.23 5.16 4.37
N GLN A 213 -16.32 5.38 3.43
CA GLN A 213 -16.53 6.21 2.24
C GLN A 213 -16.96 5.42 0.99
N ARG A 214 -17.00 4.10 1.07
CA ARG A 214 -17.41 3.19 -0.01
C ARG A 214 -18.85 2.74 0.15
#